data_bd7927f34121c0e4857509f3fd0a72b9
#
_entry.id   bd7927f34121c0e4857509f3fd0a72b9
#
_cell.length_a   1.000
_cell.length_b   1.000
_cell.length_c   1.000
_cell.angle_alpha   90.00
_cell.angle_beta   90.00
_cell.angle_gamma   90.00
#
_symmetry.space_group_name_H-M   'P 1'
#
loop_
_entity.id
_entity.type
_entity.pdbx_description
1 polymer ?
#
loop_
_entity_poly.entity_id
_entity_poly.type
_entity_poly.pdbx_seq_one_letter_code
_entity_poly.pdbx_strand_id
1 'polypeptide(L)'
;MNHKQVVDDINKSAYATEDVVDWYEELDFILKPEAAILKKIAPVIKDKELLDIGIGAGRTTRFLLEISSNYTGIDYTPRSAELAQEKFPAAKILCCDARDLRVFSDGAFDFVLFSFNAIDYMVHEDRIKAVKEIYRVLKPNGLFMFSTHNRDYKYFDKLPWQEGRYDLNHLKSCFYTFVHLPKHYRMKKHEVRTDQYAIINDIAHGFSLLAYYISLAEQVKQLHEAGFVEVETYDMEGNPTEKDRTFPWIYYLARRPD
;
A
#
# COMPACT_ATOMS: atom_id res chain seq x y z
N MET A 1 -15.76 -21.56 -3.73
CA MET A 1 -14.71 -20.64 -3.28
C MET A 1 -15.44 -19.41 -2.76
N ASN A 2 -15.12 -18.90 -1.57
CA ASN A 2 -15.75 -17.66 -1.10
C ASN A 2 -15.09 -16.46 -1.80
N HIS A 3 -15.75 -15.31 -1.79
CA HIS A 3 -15.29 -14.09 -2.48
C HIS A 3 -13.87 -13.67 -2.02
N LYS A 4 -13.59 -13.76 -0.72
CA LYS A 4 -12.28 -13.47 -0.14
C LYS A 4 -11.15 -14.27 -0.79
N GLN A 5 -11.32 -15.61 -0.88
CA GLN A 5 -10.32 -16.48 -1.50
C GLN A 5 -10.10 -16.15 -2.98
N VAL A 6 -11.17 -15.80 -3.70
CA VAL A 6 -11.08 -15.42 -5.11
C VAL A 6 -10.26 -14.15 -5.30
N VAL A 7 -10.49 -13.10 -4.50
CA VAL A 7 -9.71 -11.84 -4.57
C VAL A 7 -8.25 -12.07 -4.21
N ASP A 8 -7.99 -12.86 -3.16
CA ASP A 8 -6.63 -13.19 -2.72
C ASP A 8 -5.86 -13.95 -3.80
N ASP A 9 -6.48 -14.99 -4.41
CA ASP A 9 -5.87 -15.79 -5.47
C ASP A 9 -5.58 -14.94 -6.73
N ILE A 10 -6.50 -14.04 -7.11
CA ILE A 10 -6.33 -13.13 -8.23
C ILE A 10 -5.10 -12.23 -7.99
N ASN A 11 -5.06 -11.55 -6.86
CA ASN A 11 -4.01 -10.59 -6.54
C ASN A 11 -2.65 -11.29 -6.37
N LYS A 12 -2.60 -12.42 -5.65
CA LYS A 12 -1.37 -13.22 -5.55
C LYS A 12 -0.84 -13.70 -6.89
N SER A 13 -1.73 -14.20 -7.75
CA SER A 13 -1.34 -14.66 -9.08
C SER A 13 -0.78 -13.52 -9.93
N ALA A 14 -1.37 -12.32 -9.86
CA ALA A 14 -0.91 -11.16 -10.60
C ALA A 14 0.48 -10.70 -10.11
N TYR A 15 0.71 -10.63 -8.80
CA TYR A 15 2.01 -10.25 -8.23
C TYR A 15 3.10 -11.30 -8.40
N ALA A 16 2.75 -12.55 -8.69
CA ALA A 16 3.70 -13.63 -8.97
C ALA A 16 4.13 -13.71 -10.44
N THR A 17 3.59 -12.87 -11.34
CA THR A 17 4.02 -12.86 -12.74
C THR A 17 5.39 -12.20 -12.88
N GLU A 18 6.24 -12.76 -13.77
CA GLU A 18 7.60 -12.25 -14.01
C GLU A 18 7.57 -10.75 -14.38
N ASP A 19 6.72 -10.34 -15.32
CA ASP A 19 6.60 -8.94 -15.75
C ASP A 19 6.32 -7.97 -14.59
N VAL A 20 5.52 -8.38 -13.60
CA VAL A 20 5.20 -7.55 -12.43
C VAL A 20 6.37 -7.52 -11.47
N VAL A 21 7.00 -8.67 -11.21
CA VAL A 21 8.18 -8.77 -10.34
C VAL A 21 9.32 -7.93 -10.89
N ASP A 22 9.65 -8.06 -12.18
CA ASP A 22 10.71 -7.32 -12.87
C ASP A 22 10.44 -5.81 -12.81
N TRP A 23 9.19 -5.40 -13.02
CA TRP A 23 8.82 -3.99 -12.92
C TRP A 23 9.09 -3.43 -11.51
N TYR A 24 8.76 -4.18 -10.44
CA TYR A 24 9.04 -3.78 -9.07
C TYR A 24 10.55 -3.81 -8.74
N GLU A 25 11.33 -4.71 -9.36
CA GLU A 25 12.77 -4.81 -9.17
C GLU A 25 13.51 -3.56 -9.64
N GLU A 26 13.04 -2.95 -10.75
CA GLU A 26 13.62 -1.74 -11.31
C GLU A 26 13.31 -0.47 -10.51
N LEU A 27 12.35 -0.51 -9.57
CA LEU A 27 11.97 0.66 -8.79
C LEU A 27 13.04 1.01 -7.75
N ASP A 28 13.67 2.16 -7.91
CA ASP A 28 14.69 2.70 -6.99
C ASP A 28 14.45 4.19 -6.74
N PHE A 29 13.30 4.52 -6.18
CA PHE A 29 12.94 5.89 -5.85
C PHE A 29 12.05 5.94 -4.61
N ILE A 30 11.98 7.12 -4.00
CA ILE A 30 11.03 7.44 -2.96
C ILE A 30 10.04 8.49 -3.48
N LEU A 31 8.77 8.31 -3.17
CA LEU A 31 7.74 9.29 -3.56
C LEU A 31 7.81 10.55 -2.69
N LYS A 32 7.36 11.69 -3.24
CA LYS A 32 7.36 12.97 -2.52
C LYS A 32 6.72 12.91 -1.13
N PRO A 33 5.51 12.32 -0.96
CA PRO A 33 4.91 12.20 0.36
C PRO A 33 5.72 11.29 1.29
N GLU A 34 6.29 10.19 0.79
CA GLU A 34 7.16 9.33 1.58
C GLU A 34 8.38 10.10 2.10
N ALA A 35 9.06 10.82 1.19
CA ALA A 35 10.23 11.63 1.55
C ALA A 35 9.87 12.74 2.56
N ALA A 36 8.74 13.42 2.38
CA ALA A 36 8.29 14.49 3.28
C ALA A 36 7.99 13.95 4.68
N ILE A 37 7.23 12.86 4.78
CA ILE A 37 6.86 12.24 6.06
C ILE A 37 8.10 11.66 6.73
N LEU A 38 8.92 10.87 6.03
CA LEU A 38 10.14 10.29 6.59
C LEU A 38 11.10 11.37 7.09
N LYS A 39 11.29 12.47 6.34
CA LYS A 39 12.10 13.61 6.80
C LYS A 39 11.57 14.21 8.09
N LYS A 40 10.25 14.32 8.24
CA LYS A 40 9.60 14.83 9.45
C LYS A 40 9.85 13.93 10.66
N ILE A 41 9.68 12.63 10.49
CA ILE A 41 9.73 11.64 11.60
C ILE A 41 11.13 11.07 11.83
N ALA A 42 12.09 11.25 10.92
CA ALA A 42 13.45 10.70 11.03
C ALA A 42 14.10 10.94 12.41
N PRO A 43 14.01 12.13 13.03
CA PRO A 43 14.59 12.33 14.37
C PRO A 43 13.96 11.45 15.46
N VAL A 44 12.70 11.03 15.28
CA VAL A 44 11.95 10.20 16.24
C VAL A 44 12.26 8.72 16.06
N ILE A 45 12.46 8.28 14.80
CA ILE A 45 12.64 6.86 14.44
C ILE A 45 14.11 6.49 14.19
N LYS A 46 15.05 7.44 14.34
CA LYS A 46 16.49 7.19 14.20
C LYS A 46 16.95 6.13 15.19
N ASP A 47 17.69 5.14 14.67
CA ASP A 47 18.25 4.02 15.44
C ASP A 47 17.18 3.18 16.19
N LYS A 48 15.92 3.25 15.78
CA LYS A 48 14.77 2.52 16.34
C LYS A 48 14.47 1.26 15.53
N GLU A 49 13.61 0.38 16.07
CA GLU A 49 13.13 -0.82 15.39
C GLU A 49 12.12 -0.47 14.31
N LEU A 50 12.46 -0.71 13.04
CA LEU A 50 11.64 -0.40 11.87
C LEU A 50 11.12 -1.67 11.21
N LEU A 51 9.82 -1.70 10.88
CA LEU A 51 9.20 -2.73 10.05
C LEU A 51 8.71 -2.11 8.74
N ASP A 52 9.13 -2.68 7.62
CA ASP A 52 8.68 -2.32 6.28
C ASP A 52 7.88 -3.47 5.70
N ILE A 53 6.61 -3.23 5.35
CA ILE A 53 5.64 -4.25 4.91
C ILE A 53 5.37 -4.10 3.43
N GLY A 54 5.37 -5.24 2.69
CA GLY A 54 5.13 -5.24 1.25
C GLY A 54 6.26 -4.57 0.49
N ILE A 55 7.50 -4.92 0.85
CA ILE A 55 8.71 -4.24 0.35
C ILE A 55 8.95 -4.47 -1.14
N GLY A 56 8.30 -5.49 -1.76
CA GLY A 56 8.65 -5.93 -3.11
C GLY A 56 10.14 -6.31 -3.18
N ALA A 57 10.83 -5.83 -4.22
CA ALA A 57 12.27 -5.97 -4.35
C ALA A 57 13.08 -4.91 -3.55
N GLY A 58 12.48 -4.26 -2.54
CA GLY A 58 13.18 -3.39 -1.60
C GLY A 58 13.25 -1.92 -2.02
N ARG A 59 12.20 -1.39 -2.67
CA ARG A 59 12.13 0.01 -3.12
C ARG A 59 12.40 1.04 -2.00
N THR A 60 11.84 0.82 -0.82
CA THR A 60 11.96 1.69 0.36
C THR A 60 13.12 1.32 1.29
N THR A 61 13.64 0.10 1.17
CA THR A 61 14.62 -0.49 2.08
C THR A 61 15.85 0.36 2.31
N ARG A 62 16.50 0.87 1.23
CA ARG A 62 17.72 1.68 1.41
C ARG A 62 17.46 2.97 2.20
N PHE A 63 16.33 3.64 1.98
CA PHE A 63 15.99 4.88 2.66
C PHE A 63 15.72 4.68 4.15
N LEU A 64 15.12 3.54 4.52
CA LEU A 64 14.91 3.19 5.92
C LEU A 64 16.19 2.73 6.60
N LEU A 65 17.08 2.02 5.90
CA LEU A 65 18.40 1.65 6.40
C LEU A 65 19.32 2.86 6.67
N GLU A 66 19.15 3.97 5.94
CA GLU A 66 19.84 5.24 6.23
C GLU A 66 19.35 5.88 7.55
N ILE A 67 18.13 5.57 7.98
CA ILE A 67 17.56 6.07 9.24
C ILE A 67 17.90 5.15 10.42
N SER A 68 17.80 3.84 10.22
CA SER A 68 18.09 2.84 11.26
C SER A 68 18.59 1.52 10.67
N SER A 69 19.67 0.98 11.25
CA SER A 69 20.13 -0.37 10.95
C SER A 69 19.26 -1.48 11.57
N ASN A 70 18.40 -1.14 12.55
CA ASN A 70 17.43 -2.04 13.17
C ASN A 70 16.18 -2.17 12.28
N TYR A 71 16.40 -2.60 11.05
CA TYR A 71 15.39 -2.73 10.00
C TYR A 71 14.98 -4.18 9.81
N THR A 72 13.68 -4.39 9.64
CA THR A 72 13.10 -5.66 9.18
C THR A 72 12.16 -5.37 8.02
N GLY A 73 12.40 -6.01 6.88
CA GLY A 73 11.51 -5.96 5.72
C GLY A 73 10.70 -7.25 5.59
N ILE A 74 9.43 -7.15 5.20
CA ILE A 74 8.61 -8.33 4.91
C ILE A 74 7.88 -8.18 3.57
N ASP A 75 7.77 -9.30 2.85
CA ASP A 75 6.85 -9.44 1.72
C ASP A 75 6.17 -10.81 1.78
N TYR A 76 4.89 -10.87 1.37
CA TYR A 76 4.16 -12.15 1.37
C TYR A 76 4.51 -13.03 0.16
N THR A 77 5.16 -12.46 -0.86
CA THR A 77 5.60 -13.15 -2.07
C THR A 77 7.03 -13.65 -1.87
N PRO A 78 7.29 -14.97 -1.88
CA PRO A 78 8.64 -15.52 -1.65
C PRO A 78 9.68 -14.93 -2.60
N ARG A 79 9.34 -14.80 -3.90
CA ARG A 79 10.26 -14.26 -4.90
C ARG A 79 10.67 -12.81 -4.62
N SER A 80 9.73 -11.96 -4.22
CA SER A 80 10.04 -10.58 -3.84
C SER A 80 10.96 -10.51 -2.62
N ALA A 81 10.68 -11.32 -1.59
CA ALA A 81 11.54 -11.38 -0.40
C ALA A 81 12.96 -11.87 -0.74
N GLU A 82 13.11 -12.87 -1.63
CA GLU A 82 14.40 -13.35 -2.13
C GLU A 82 15.16 -12.25 -2.86
N LEU A 83 14.55 -11.57 -3.82
CA LEU A 83 15.17 -10.47 -4.58
C LEU A 83 15.61 -9.32 -3.64
N ALA A 84 14.76 -8.93 -2.70
CA ALA A 84 15.12 -7.92 -1.74
C ALA A 84 16.30 -8.38 -0.84
N GLN A 85 16.35 -9.65 -0.42
CA GLN A 85 17.47 -10.18 0.35
C GLN A 85 18.78 -10.24 -0.46
N GLU A 86 18.71 -10.56 -1.76
CA GLU A 86 19.86 -10.52 -2.66
C GLU A 86 20.39 -9.09 -2.82
N LYS A 87 19.49 -8.12 -2.97
CA LYS A 87 19.83 -6.70 -3.13
C LYS A 87 20.35 -6.05 -1.83
N PHE A 88 19.85 -6.50 -0.68
CA PHE A 88 20.21 -5.98 0.65
C PHE A 88 20.65 -7.12 1.60
N PRO A 89 21.81 -7.73 1.38
CA PRO A 89 22.23 -8.95 2.12
C PRO A 89 22.43 -8.73 3.62
N ALA A 90 22.68 -7.50 4.05
CA ALA A 90 22.81 -7.16 5.47
C ALA A 90 21.48 -6.84 6.17
N ALA A 91 20.39 -6.66 5.43
CA ALA A 91 19.07 -6.40 5.98
C ALA A 91 18.40 -7.71 6.43
N LYS A 92 17.56 -7.63 7.47
CA LYS A 92 16.70 -8.75 7.85
C LYS A 92 15.45 -8.71 7.00
N ILE A 93 15.29 -9.67 6.08
CA ILE A 93 14.12 -9.78 5.21
C ILE A 93 13.46 -11.14 5.39
N LEU A 94 12.13 -11.15 5.50
CA LEU A 94 11.36 -12.36 5.76
C LEU A 94 10.19 -12.46 4.76
N CYS A 95 9.88 -13.68 4.32
CA CYS A 95 8.61 -13.96 3.65
C CYS A 95 7.52 -14.06 4.72
N CYS A 96 6.65 -13.04 4.82
CA CYS A 96 5.65 -12.94 5.87
C CYS A 96 4.42 -12.14 5.37
N ASP A 97 3.24 -12.56 5.79
CA ASP A 97 1.98 -11.92 5.44
C ASP A 97 1.58 -10.90 6.52
N ALA A 98 1.26 -9.67 6.11
CA ALA A 98 0.82 -8.60 7.01
C ALA A 98 -0.43 -8.97 7.85
N ARG A 99 -1.21 -9.93 7.38
CA ARG A 99 -2.40 -10.47 8.08
C ARG A 99 -2.07 -11.40 9.24
N ASP A 100 -0.80 -11.79 9.36
CA ASP A 100 -0.32 -12.71 10.40
C ASP A 100 1.13 -12.39 10.79
N LEU A 101 1.29 -11.41 11.66
CA LEU A 101 2.59 -10.96 12.17
C LEU A 101 3.00 -11.67 13.48
N ARG A 102 2.49 -12.89 13.77
CA ARG A 102 2.81 -13.66 14.99
C ARG A 102 4.28 -14.03 15.12
N VAL A 103 5.05 -13.93 14.04
CA VAL A 103 6.52 -14.05 14.08
C VAL A 103 7.17 -12.92 14.90
N PHE A 104 6.44 -11.82 15.12
CA PHE A 104 6.86 -10.68 15.93
C PHE A 104 6.05 -10.61 17.22
N SER A 105 6.73 -10.26 18.32
CA SER A 105 6.08 -10.00 19.60
C SER A 105 5.26 -8.71 19.58
N ASP A 106 4.36 -8.57 20.54
CA ASP A 106 3.65 -7.32 20.79
C ASP A 106 4.66 -6.21 21.12
N GLY A 107 4.46 -5.02 20.56
CA GLY A 107 5.33 -3.88 20.80
C GLY A 107 6.78 -4.09 20.35
N ALA A 108 7.00 -4.78 19.23
CA ALA A 108 8.34 -5.02 18.70
C ALA A 108 8.94 -3.80 18.00
N PHE A 109 8.11 -2.95 17.35
CA PHE A 109 8.56 -1.92 16.44
C PHE A 109 8.17 -0.51 16.89
N ASP A 110 9.05 0.44 16.65
CA ASP A 110 8.80 1.88 16.88
C ASP A 110 8.12 2.53 15.67
N PHE A 111 8.35 1.97 14.48
CA PHE A 111 7.78 2.46 13.23
C PHE A 111 7.42 1.32 12.29
N VAL A 112 6.26 1.42 11.66
CA VAL A 112 5.81 0.51 10.60
C VAL A 112 5.49 1.32 9.35
N LEU A 113 6.08 0.91 8.22
CA LEU A 113 5.77 1.40 6.88
C LEU A 113 4.99 0.34 6.10
N PHE A 114 3.90 0.73 5.43
CA PHE A 114 3.19 -0.12 4.45
C PHE A 114 2.84 0.74 3.23
N SER A 115 3.83 0.94 2.39
CA SER A 115 3.78 1.96 1.35
C SER A 115 3.24 1.44 0.01
N PHE A 116 3.12 2.37 -0.95
CA PHE A 116 2.76 2.11 -2.34
C PHE A 116 1.43 1.36 -2.51
N ASN A 117 0.46 1.65 -1.63
CA ASN A 117 -0.87 1.05 -1.59
C ASN A 117 -0.90 -0.48 -1.47
N ALA A 118 0.19 -1.11 -1.03
CA ALA A 118 0.26 -2.56 -0.94
C ALA A 118 -0.82 -3.15 0.01
N ILE A 119 -1.28 -2.37 1.00
CA ILE A 119 -2.40 -2.73 1.87
C ILE A 119 -3.75 -2.85 1.14
N ASP A 120 -3.88 -2.32 -0.06
CA ASP A 120 -5.15 -2.28 -0.80
C ASP A 120 -5.43 -3.54 -1.63
N TYR A 121 -4.48 -4.47 -1.70
CA TYR A 121 -4.62 -5.68 -2.50
C TYR A 121 -5.15 -6.87 -1.71
N MET A 122 -6.03 -6.58 -0.74
CA MET A 122 -6.73 -7.58 0.08
C MET A 122 -8.19 -7.16 0.30
N VAL A 123 -9.04 -8.10 0.67
CA VAL A 123 -10.44 -7.82 1.02
C VAL A 123 -10.52 -7.05 2.33
N HIS A 124 -11.70 -6.43 2.58
CA HIS A 124 -11.91 -5.55 3.73
C HIS A 124 -11.56 -6.20 5.08
N GLU A 125 -12.03 -7.41 5.31
CA GLU A 125 -11.79 -8.15 6.56
C GLU A 125 -10.29 -8.42 6.79
N ASP A 126 -9.56 -8.73 5.72
CA ASP A 126 -8.12 -8.97 5.78
C ASP A 126 -7.35 -7.69 5.99
N ARG A 127 -7.80 -6.58 5.38
CA ARG A 127 -7.24 -5.26 5.62
C ARG A 127 -7.37 -4.84 7.09
N ILE A 128 -8.55 -5.01 7.67
CA ILE A 128 -8.78 -4.74 9.10
C ILE A 128 -7.90 -5.64 9.98
N LYS A 129 -7.75 -6.91 9.59
CA LYS A 129 -6.86 -7.84 10.31
C LYS A 129 -5.40 -7.37 10.25
N ALA A 130 -4.90 -6.97 9.08
CA ALA A 130 -3.55 -6.44 8.92
C ALA A 130 -3.34 -5.16 9.75
N VAL A 131 -4.28 -4.23 9.76
CA VAL A 131 -4.22 -3.00 10.59
C VAL A 131 -4.15 -3.33 12.08
N LYS A 132 -4.90 -4.34 12.55
CA LYS A 132 -4.85 -4.81 13.95
C LYS A 132 -3.51 -5.47 14.30
N GLU A 133 -2.94 -6.27 13.41
CA GLU A 133 -1.62 -6.85 13.59
C GLU A 133 -0.53 -5.78 13.63
N ILE A 134 -0.61 -4.78 12.75
CA ILE A 134 0.29 -3.61 12.76
C ILE A 134 0.17 -2.87 14.10
N TYR A 135 -1.05 -2.61 14.57
CA TYR A 135 -1.26 -2.00 15.88
C TYR A 135 -0.64 -2.83 17.01
N ARG A 136 -0.79 -4.14 17.01
CA ARG A 136 -0.23 -5.05 18.02
C ARG A 136 1.29 -5.00 18.07
N VAL A 137 1.95 -5.05 16.90
CA VAL A 137 3.43 -5.10 16.83
C VAL A 137 4.10 -3.74 17.03
N LEU A 138 3.37 -2.63 16.92
CA LEU A 138 3.88 -1.30 17.27
C LEU A 138 4.05 -1.17 18.79
N LYS A 139 5.11 -0.50 19.24
CA LYS A 139 5.27 -0.05 20.63
C LYS A 139 4.26 1.05 20.99
N PRO A 140 3.97 1.26 22.27
CA PRO A 140 3.34 2.52 22.71
C PRO A 140 4.08 3.72 22.11
N ASN A 141 3.34 4.73 21.65
CA ASN A 141 3.84 5.90 20.91
C ASN A 141 4.48 5.59 19.54
N GLY A 142 4.45 4.34 19.08
CA GLY A 142 4.94 3.94 17.76
C GLY A 142 4.11 4.53 16.62
N LEU A 143 4.73 4.68 15.45
CA LEU A 143 4.16 5.33 14.28
C LEU A 143 3.85 4.32 13.17
N PHE A 144 2.69 4.47 12.55
CA PHE A 144 2.28 3.74 11.35
C PHE A 144 2.13 4.69 10.16
N MET A 145 2.89 4.45 9.11
CA MET A 145 2.80 5.18 7.84
C MET A 145 2.37 4.24 6.73
N PHE A 146 1.38 4.64 5.95
CA PHE A 146 0.94 3.87 4.78
C PHE A 146 0.27 4.77 3.74
N SER A 147 -0.01 4.21 2.56
CA SER A 147 -0.83 4.85 1.54
C SER A 147 -1.99 3.97 1.12
N THR A 148 -3.05 4.57 0.60
CA THR A 148 -4.23 3.87 0.09
C THR A 148 -4.86 4.64 -1.08
N HIS A 149 -5.57 3.91 -1.95
CA HIS A 149 -6.31 4.50 -3.06
C HIS A 149 -7.49 5.33 -2.56
N ASN A 150 -7.58 6.53 -3.11
CA ASN A 150 -8.56 7.53 -2.73
C ASN A 150 -9.86 7.35 -3.52
N ARG A 151 -10.94 6.96 -2.84
CA ARG A 151 -12.27 6.85 -3.44
C ARG A 151 -12.88 8.20 -3.84
N ASP A 152 -12.45 9.29 -3.19
CA ASP A 152 -12.94 10.64 -3.49
C ASP A 152 -12.22 11.27 -4.69
N TYR A 153 -11.23 10.59 -5.27
CA TYR A 153 -10.54 11.06 -6.46
C TYR A 153 -11.51 11.31 -7.59
N LYS A 154 -11.42 12.48 -8.23
CA LYS A 154 -12.37 12.92 -9.28
C LYS A 154 -12.50 11.98 -10.47
N TYR A 155 -11.52 11.12 -10.69
CA TYR A 155 -11.51 10.10 -11.75
C TYR A 155 -11.64 8.67 -11.19
N PHE A 156 -11.99 8.52 -9.92
CA PHE A 156 -12.30 7.20 -9.36
C PHE A 156 -13.33 6.48 -10.25
N ASP A 157 -13.06 5.21 -10.55
CA ASP A 157 -13.91 4.32 -11.35
C ASP A 157 -14.23 4.83 -12.77
N LYS A 158 -13.39 5.73 -13.31
CA LYS A 158 -13.51 6.20 -14.68
C LYS A 158 -12.46 5.54 -15.57
N LEU A 159 -12.89 5.17 -16.77
CA LEU A 159 -11.97 4.76 -17.81
C LEU A 159 -11.31 6.01 -18.43
N PRO A 160 -10.07 5.92 -18.95
CA PRO A 160 -9.33 7.11 -19.41
C PRO A 160 -10.13 8.04 -20.34
N TRP A 161 -10.87 7.51 -21.30
CA TRP A 161 -11.68 8.35 -22.22
C TRP A 161 -12.84 9.12 -21.54
N GLN A 162 -13.16 8.82 -20.28
CA GLN A 162 -14.15 9.54 -19.47
C GLN A 162 -13.53 10.69 -18.65
N GLU A 163 -12.19 10.84 -18.70
CA GLU A 163 -11.47 11.86 -17.93
C GLU A 163 -11.46 13.24 -18.61
N GLY A 164 -11.81 13.32 -19.89
CA GLY A 164 -11.83 14.56 -20.64
C GLY A 164 -10.46 15.19 -20.90
N ARG A 165 -9.40 14.35 -20.95
CA ARG A 165 -8.03 14.74 -21.28
C ARG A 165 -7.70 14.37 -22.72
N TYR A 166 -6.75 15.09 -23.35
CA TYR A 166 -6.44 14.91 -24.78
C TYR A 166 -4.93 15.05 -25.09
N ASP A 167 -4.07 14.66 -24.14
CA ASP A 167 -2.62 14.62 -24.38
C ASP A 167 -2.16 13.23 -24.89
N LEU A 168 -0.91 13.15 -25.41
CA LEU A 168 -0.36 11.91 -25.99
C LEU A 168 -0.28 10.76 -24.99
N ASN A 169 0.01 11.05 -23.73
CA ASN A 169 0.09 10.02 -22.69
C ASN A 169 -1.30 9.49 -22.38
N HIS A 170 -2.30 10.36 -22.39
CA HIS A 170 -3.69 9.97 -22.23
C HIS A 170 -4.19 9.10 -23.38
N LEU A 171 -3.83 9.43 -24.64
CA LEU A 171 -4.14 8.58 -25.79
C LEU A 171 -3.51 7.18 -25.68
N LYS A 172 -2.26 7.09 -25.22
CA LYS A 172 -1.61 5.80 -24.93
C LYS A 172 -2.37 5.01 -23.86
N SER A 173 -2.80 5.70 -22.78
CA SER A 173 -3.60 5.09 -21.73
C SER A 173 -4.96 4.59 -22.24
N CYS A 174 -5.64 5.36 -23.09
CA CYS A 174 -6.87 4.93 -23.74
C CYS A 174 -6.67 3.67 -24.60
N PHE A 175 -5.62 3.64 -25.40
CA PHE A 175 -5.29 2.45 -26.24
C PHE A 175 -4.95 1.23 -25.38
N TYR A 176 -4.11 1.41 -24.36
CA TYR A 176 -3.77 0.36 -23.40
C TYR A 176 -5.03 -0.20 -22.73
N THR A 177 -5.90 0.67 -22.25
CA THR A 177 -7.17 0.29 -21.65
C THR A 177 -8.06 -0.47 -22.61
N PHE A 178 -8.17 -0.01 -23.87
CA PHE A 178 -8.99 -0.66 -24.87
C PHE A 178 -8.54 -2.11 -25.13
N VAL A 179 -7.24 -2.34 -25.25
CA VAL A 179 -6.66 -3.69 -25.44
C VAL A 179 -7.01 -4.63 -24.28
N HIS A 180 -7.03 -4.12 -23.05
CA HIS A 180 -7.27 -4.92 -21.84
C HIS A 180 -8.75 -4.96 -21.39
N LEU A 181 -9.64 -4.28 -22.10
CA LEU A 181 -11.07 -4.22 -21.78
C LEU A 181 -11.75 -5.59 -21.58
N PRO A 182 -11.48 -6.61 -22.41
CA PRO A 182 -12.07 -7.94 -22.22
C PRO A 182 -11.72 -8.56 -20.87
N LYS A 183 -10.50 -8.28 -20.35
CA LYS A 183 -10.08 -8.73 -19.03
C LYS A 183 -10.82 -7.96 -17.94
N HIS A 184 -10.92 -6.63 -18.05
CA HIS A 184 -11.69 -5.80 -17.14
C HIS A 184 -13.13 -6.29 -16.98
N TYR A 185 -13.86 -6.53 -18.09
CA TYR A 185 -15.23 -7.02 -18.02
C TYR A 185 -15.36 -8.39 -17.33
N ARG A 186 -14.38 -9.27 -17.50
CA ARG A 186 -14.36 -10.57 -16.80
C ARG A 186 -14.11 -10.41 -15.31
N MET A 187 -13.33 -9.40 -14.90
CA MET A 187 -12.98 -9.13 -13.51
C MET A 187 -14.09 -8.40 -12.74
N LYS A 188 -14.92 -7.63 -13.42
CA LYS A 188 -16.01 -6.84 -12.81
C LYS A 188 -16.95 -7.63 -11.90
N LYS A 189 -17.19 -8.89 -12.17
CA LYS A 189 -18.03 -9.76 -11.32
C LYS A 189 -17.46 -10.00 -9.92
N HIS A 190 -16.21 -9.65 -9.69
CA HIS A 190 -15.53 -9.76 -8.39
C HIS A 190 -15.44 -8.43 -7.64
N GLU A 191 -15.96 -7.34 -8.23
CA GLU A 191 -16.00 -6.05 -7.58
C GLU A 191 -17.01 -6.02 -6.42
N VAL A 192 -16.68 -5.24 -5.40
CA VAL A 192 -17.55 -4.96 -4.25
C VAL A 192 -17.67 -3.45 -4.11
N ARG A 193 -18.89 -2.98 -3.90
CA ARG A 193 -19.19 -1.56 -3.70
C ARG A 193 -20.11 -1.41 -2.49
N THR A 194 -19.62 -0.70 -1.49
CA THR A 194 -20.37 -0.37 -0.27
C THR A 194 -20.39 1.15 -0.09
N ASP A 195 -21.07 1.63 0.94
CA ASP A 195 -21.04 3.06 1.28
C ASP A 195 -19.67 3.49 1.81
N GLN A 196 -18.94 2.58 2.49
CA GLN A 196 -17.67 2.87 3.15
C GLN A 196 -16.47 2.67 2.24
N TYR A 197 -16.46 1.62 1.40
CA TYR A 197 -15.32 1.25 0.55
C TYR A 197 -15.78 0.64 -0.78
N ALA A 198 -14.83 0.52 -1.69
CA ALA A 198 -15.02 -0.27 -2.90
C ALA A 198 -13.78 -1.16 -3.13
N ILE A 199 -14.00 -2.35 -3.69
CA ILE A 199 -12.94 -3.19 -4.26
C ILE A 199 -13.25 -3.26 -5.74
N ILE A 200 -12.39 -2.67 -6.57
CA ILE A 200 -12.63 -2.57 -8.00
C ILE A 200 -11.43 -3.04 -8.81
N ASN A 201 -11.72 -3.43 -10.02
CA ASN A 201 -10.72 -3.77 -11.01
C ASN A 201 -10.28 -2.50 -11.75
N ASP A 202 -9.16 -1.94 -11.34
CA ASP A 202 -8.58 -0.76 -11.98
C ASP A 202 -7.59 -1.11 -13.11
N ILE A 203 -7.03 -0.09 -13.75
CA ILE A 203 -6.13 -0.25 -14.90
C ILE A 203 -4.77 -0.86 -14.53
N ALA A 204 -4.44 -0.93 -13.24
CA ALA A 204 -3.14 -1.41 -12.80
C ALA A 204 -2.83 -2.81 -13.36
N HIS A 205 -1.62 -2.98 -13.87
CA HIS A 205 -1.14 -4.22 -14.48
C HIS A 205 -2.13 -4.81 -15.51
N GLY A 206 -2.75 -3.94 -16.34
CA GLY A 206 -3.67 -4.38 -17.40
C GLY A 206 -4.94 -5.03 -16.86
N PHE A 207 -5.55 -4.46 -15.84
CA PHE A 207 -6.74 -4.98 -15.17
C PHE A 207 -6.54 -6.37 -14.56
N SER A 208 -5.33 -6.65 -14.05
CA SER A 208 -5.01 -7.94 -13.41
C SER A 208 -5.37 -8.01 -11.95
N LEU A 209 -5.59 -6.88 -11.29
CA LEU A 209 -5.74 -6.74 -9.85
C LEU A 209 -7.14 -6.25 -9.46
N LEU A 210 -7.50 -6.54 -8.23
CA LEU A 210 -8.64 -5.95 -7.54
C LEU A 210 -8.10 -5.11 -6.38
N ALA A 211 -8.28 -3.79 -6.48
CA ALA A 211 -7.76 -2.84 -5.53
C ALA A 211 -8.86 -2.26 -4.63
N TYR A 212 -8.53 -2.06 -3.36
CA TYR A 212 -9.39 -1.45 -2.37
C TYR A 212 -9.31 0.07 -2.45
N TYR A 213 -10.46 0.73 -2.41
CA TYR A 213 -10.62 2.18 -2.45
C TYR A 213 -11.45 2.63 -1.26
N ILE A 214 -11.00 3.68 -0.58
CA ILE A 214 -11.67 4.23 0.59
C ILE A 214 -11.58 5.76 0.57
N SER A 215 -12.59 6.46 1.10
CA SER A 215 -12.49 7.90 1.30
C SER A 215 -11.52 8.24 2.44
N LEU A 216 -10.92 9.43 2.39
CA LEU A 216 -10.06 9.91 3.47
C LEU A 216 -10.77 9.83 4.83
N ALA A 217 -12.02 10.27 4.90
CA ALA A 217 -12.79 10.30 6.14
C ALA A 217 -13.04 8.90 6.71
N GLU A 218 -13.43 7.93 5.87
CA GLU A 218 -13.65 6.53 6.31
C GLU A 218 -12.33 5.85 6.70
N GLN A 219 -11.21 6.18 6.04
CA GLN A 219 -9.90 5.63 6.43
C GLN A 219 -9.44 6.15 7.79
N VAL A 220 -9.60 7.45 8.06
CA VAL A 220 -9.32 8.03 9.38
C VAL A 220 -10.19 7.38 10.46
N LYS A 221 -11.47 7.16 10.18
CA LYS A 221 -12.39 6.46 11.08
C LYS A 221 -11.92 5.02 11.35
N GLN A 222 -11.52 4.25 10.31
CA GLN A 222 -10.99 2.90 10.50
C GLN A 222 -9.74 2.86 11.39
N LEU A 223 -8.85 3.85 11.26
CA LEU A 223 -7.67 3.95 12.11
C LEU A 223 -8.05 4.21 13.57
N HIS A 224 -8.99 5.12 13.82
CA HIS A 224 -9.48 5.38 15.18
C HIS A 224 -10.18 4.15 15.78
N GLU A 225 -10.99 3.43 15.00
CA GLU A 225 -11.62 2.16 15.42
C GLU A 225 -10.60 1.06 15.74
N ALA A 226 -9.44 1.08 15.08
CA ALA A 226 -8.32 0.19 15.37
C ALA A 226 -7.47 0.64 16.59
N GLY A 227 -7.74 1.82 17.15
CA GLY A 227 -7.07 2.36 18.33
C GLY A 227 -5.99 3.41 18.06
N PHE A 228 -5.71 3.73 16.79
CA PHE A 228 -4.76 4.79 16.46
C PHE A 228 -5.30 6.18 16.78
N VAL A 229 -4.37 7.08 17.08
CA VAL A 229 -4.64 8.50 17.36
C VAL A 229 -3.73 9.40 16.52
N GLU A 230 -3.92 10.71 16.58
CA GLU A 230 -3.05 11.69 15.89
C GLU A 230 -2.86 11.33 14.40
N VAL A 231 -3.97 11.07 13.68
CA VAL A 231 -3.91 10.71 12.27
C VAL A 231 -3.68 11.95 11.42
N GLU A 232 -2.51 12.01 10.81
CA GLU A 232 -2.17 13.02 9.81
C GLU A 232 -2.33 12.44 8.40
N THR A 233 -2.76 13.28 7.46
CA THR A 233 -2.99 12.89 6.07
C THR A 233 -2.24 13.79 5.12
N TYR A 234 -1.71 13.22 4.04
CA TYR A 234 -0.86 13.92 3.07
C TYR A 234 -1.27 13.58 1.64
N ASP A 235 -1.22 14.59 0.77
CA ASP A 235 -1.43 14.43 -0.67
C ASP A 235 -0.19 13.83 -1.37
N MET A 236 -0.28 13.59 -2.69
CA MET A 236 0.83 13.06 -3.49
C MET A 236 2.01 14.01 -3.68
N GLU A 237 1.87 15.29 -3.31
CA GLU A 237 2.96 16.27 -3.28
C GLU A 237 3.65 16.32 -1.90
N GLY A 238 3.09 15.62 -0.89
CA GLY A 238 3.59 15.59 0.47
C GLY A 238 3.07 16.73 1.35
N ASN A 239 2.03 17.44 0.91
CA ASN A 239 1.40 18.48 1.71
C ASN A 239 0.33 17.87 2.63
N PRO A 240 0.18 18.38 3.87
CA PRO A 240 -0.96 18.02 4.71
C PRO A 240 -2.28 18.31 4.02
N THR A 241 -3.25 17.39 4.11
CA THR A 241 -4.55 17.54 3.48
C THR A 241 -5.66 16.96 4.35
N GLU A 242 -6.82 17.61 4.40
CA GLU A 242 -8.02 17.08 5.07
C GLU A 242 -9.07 16.60 4.07
N LYS A 243 -8.96 17.03 2.81
CA LYS A 243 -9.83 16.63 1.70
C LYS A 243 -9.03 16.68 0.41
N ASP A 244 -8.98 15.58 -0.30
CA ASP A 244 -8.35 15.56 -1.61
C ASP A 244 -9.20 14.81 -2.64
N ARG A 245 -9.50 15.50 -3.73
CA ARG A 245 -10.16 14.95 -4.92
C ARG A 245 -9.25 15.01 -6.15
N THR A 246 -8.02 15.47 -5.97
CA THR A 246 -7.07 15.76 -7.04
C THR A 246 -6.19 14.56 -7.32
N PHE A 247 -5.79 13.85 -6.26
CA PHE A 247 -4.84 12.74 -6.35
C PHE A 247 -5.51 11.39 -6.10
N PRO A 248 -5.02 10.34 -6.79
CA PRO A 248 -5.56 8.99 -6.67
C PRO A 248 -5.19 8.29 -5.36
N TRP A 249 -4.18 8.77 -4.63
CA TRP A 249 -3.68 8.18 -3.40
C TRP A 249 -3.61 9.22 -2.29
N ILE A 250 -3.79 8.77 -1.06
CA ILE A 250 -3.57 9.54 0.17
C ILE A 250 -2.58 8.76 1.04
N TYR A 251 -1.65 9.49 1.66
CA TYR A 251 -0.73 8.97 2.67
C TYR A 251 -1.22 9.31 4.06
N TYR A 252 -1.00 8.39 4.98
CA TYR A 252 -1.44 8.49 6.38
C TYR A 252 -0.25 8.26 7.29
N LEU A 253 -0.16 9.05 8.34
CA LEU A 253 0.73 8.85 9.48
C LEU A 253 -0.13 8.83 10.72
N ALA A 254 -0.13 7.72 11.46
CA ALA A 254 -0.95 7.52 12.65
C ALA A 254 -0.08 7.06 13.82
N ARG A 255 -0.48 7.36 15.03
CA ARG A 255 0.23 7.00 16.26
C ARG A 255 -0.54 5.95 17.05
N ARG A 256 0.15 4.91 17.53
CA ARG A 256 -0.37 4.08 18.62
C ARG A 256 -0.26 4.88 19.93
N PRO A 257 -1.35 5.04 20.71
CA PRO A 257 -1.27 5.71 22.02
C PRO A 257 -0.36 4.95 23.01
N ASP A 258 -0.10 5.59 24.14
CA ASP A 258 0.70 5.04 25.23
C ASP A 258 0.05 3.84 25.91
#